data_4744b47ccb416801b9dab12dbbf4d9a5
#
_entry.id   4744b47ccb416801b9dab12dbbf4d9a5
#
_cell.length_a   1.000
_cell.length_b   1.000
_cell.length_c   1.000
_cell.angle_alpha   90.00
_cell.angle_beta   90.00
_cell.angle_gamma   90.00
#
_symmetry.space_group_name_H-M   'P 1'
#
loop_
_entity.id
_entity.type
_entity.pdbx_description
1 polymer ?
#
loop_
_entity_poly.entity_id
_entity_poly.type
_entity_poly.pdbx_seq_one_letter_code
_entity_poly.pdbx_strand_id
1 'polypeptide(L)'
;MSLAHLTLPTRDVERTARFFENTLGYARTGVPENSPIEALWLDIGQGQELHVFHVESFEVSPFEGEFGRHVAVFYPRQRFAALKQRLIDEGAALIEPLRASPFERFFFREPVNGYVFEVIDQDRERRPAVQNPLAIHLDQ
;
A
#
# COMPACT_ATOMS: atom_id res chain seq x y z
N MET A 1 6.40 -10.74 -14.52
CA MET A 1 6.07 -11.16 -13.15
C MET A 1 5.39 -10.00 -12.44
N SER A 2 4.29 -10.27 -11.79
CA SER A 2 3.52 -9.26 -11.07
C SER A 2 3.25 -9.73 -9.65
N LEU A 3 2.97 -8.78 -8.77
CA LEU A 3 2.58 -9.08 -7.41
C LEU A 3 1.14 -9.64 -7.42
N ALA A 4 0.89 -10.73 -6.68
CA ALA A 4 -0.45 -11.28 -6.52
C ALA A 4 -1.18 -10.59 -5.38
N HIS A 5 -0.57 -10.56 -4.21
CA HIS A 5 -1.15 -9.88 -3.05
C HIS A 5 -0.07 -9.47 -2.06
N LEU A 6 -0.45 -8.58 -1.16
CA LEU A 6 0.33 -8.11 -0.05
C LEU A 6 -0.42 -8.46 1.22
N THR A 7 0.28 -8.95 2.24
CA THR A 7 -0.34 -9.35 3.50
C THR A 7 0.02 -8.37 4.62
N LEU A 8 -0.98 -7.90 5.34
CA LEU A 8 -0.82 -7.03 6.49
C LEU A 8 -1.41 -7.70 7.74
N PRO A 9 -0.58 -8.14 8.69
CA PRO A 9 -1.07 -8.49 10.02
C PRO A 9 -1.55 -7.26 10.78
N THR A 10 -2.56 -7.43 11.62
CA THR A 10 -3.14 -6.34 12.42
C THR A 10 -3.82 -6.89 13.66
N ARG A 11 -3.98 -6.06 14.67
CA ARG A 11 -4.80 -6.38 15.84
C ARG A 11 -6.29 -6.03 15.63
N ASP A 12 -6.62 -5.29 14.57
CA ASP A 12 -7.98 -4.87 14.28
C ASP A 12 -8.23 -4.92 12.76
N VAL A 13 -8.71 -6.07 12.31
CA VAL A 13 -8.94 -6.35 10.89
C VAL A 13 -9.98 -5.39 10.30
N GLU A 14 -11.10 -5.19 11.00
CA GLU A 14 -12.19 -4.37 10.48
C GLU A 14 -11.78 -2.90 10.32
N ARG A 15 -11.12 -2.33 11.32
CA ARG A 15 -10.65 -0.94 11.23
C ARG A 15 -9.61 -0.75 10.15
N THR A 16 -8.69 -1.71 9.99
CA THR A 16 -7.68 -1.66 8.95
C THR A 16 -8.32 -1.68 7.56
N ALA A 17 -9.23 -2.61 7.32
CA ALA A 17 -9.92 -2.71 6.03
C ALA A 17 -10.73 -1.45 5.73
N ARG A 18 -11.46 -0.94 6.72
CA ARG A 18 -12.28 0.27 6.57
C ARG A 18 -11.42 1.49 6.24
N PHE A 19 -10.25 1.60 6.84
CA PHE A 19 -9.32 2.69 6.51
C PHE A 19 -8.98 2.69 5.01
N PHE A 20 -8.62 1.55 4.46
CA PHE A 20 -8.24 1.45 3.04
C PHE A 20 -9.45 1.62 2.11
N GLU A 21 -10.63 1.16 2.52
CA GLU A 21 -11.86 1.41 1.76
C GLU A 21 -12.17 2.91 1.69
N ASN A 22 -12.06 3.60 2.81
CA ASN A 22 -12.43 5.01 2.92
C ASN A 22 -11.39 5.97 2.37
N THR A 23 -10.17 5.53 2.14
CA THR A 23 -9.09 6.37 1.62
C THR A 23 -8.76 6.04 0.17
N LEU A 24 -8.08 4.94 -0.07
CA LEU A 24 -7.66 4.54 -1.42
C LEU A 24 -8.79 3.95 -2.25
N GLY A 25 -9.94 3.67 -1.64
CA GLY A 25 -11.13 3.20 -2.36
C GLY A 25 -11.07 1.72 -2.71
N TYR A 26 -10.31 0.93 -1.97
CA TYR A 26 -10.25 -0.51 -2.20
C TYR A 26 -11.58 -1.17 -1.86
N ALA A 27 -11.91 -2.25 -2.55
CA ALA A 27 -13.18 -2.96 -2.36
C ALA A 27 -12.94 -4.33 -1.74
N ARG A 28 -13.81 -4.73 -0.82
CA ARG A 28 -13.72 -6.06 -0.19
C ARG A 28 -14.03 -7.14 -1.22
N THR A 29 -13.28 -8.24 -1.15
CA THR A 29 -13.51 -9.45 -1.94
C THR A 29 -13.82 -10.61 -1.00
N GLY A 30 -14.17 -11.78 -1.58
CA GLY A 30 -14.45 -12.98 -0.78
C GLY A 30 -13.20 -13.53 -0.11
N VAL A 31 -13.36 -13.97 1.12
CA VAL A 31 -12.31 -14.65 1.90
C VAL A 31 -12.62 -16.14 1.91
N PRO A 32 -11.62 -17.01 1.79
CA PRO A 32 -11.88 -18.46 1.90
C PRO A 32 -12.53 -18.81 3.23
N GLU A 33 -13.57 -19.65 3.19
CA GLU A 33 -14.34 -20.05 4.38
C GLU A 33 -13.51 -20.83 5.39
N ASN A 34 -12.43 -21.46 4.94
CA ASN A 34 -11.58 -22.27 5.79
C ASN A 34 -10.43 -21.50 6.43
N SER A 35 -10.49 -20.17 6.47
CA SER A 35 -9.48 -19.39 7.17
C SER A 35 -9.53 -19.67 8.68
N PRO A 36 -8.43 -20.10 9.31
CA PRO A 36 -8.42 -20.39 10.74
C PRO A 36 -8.39 -19.14 11.60
N ILE A 37 -8.16 -17.96 11.02
CA ILE A 37 -8.11 -16.68 11.71
C ILE A 37 -8.98 -15.67 10.98
N GLU A 38 -9.39 -14.62 11.69
CA GLU A 38 -10.13 -13.52 11.09
C GLU A 38 -9.29 -12.85 10.00
N ALA A 39 -9.92 -12.61 8.85
CA ALA A 39 -9.25 -12.01 7.69
C ALA A 39 -10.25 -11.22 6.86
N LEU A 40 -9.75 -10.20 6.17
CA LEU A 40 -10.48 -9.48 5.12
C LEU A 40 -9.55 -9.27 3.94
N TRP A 41 -10.07 -9.47 2.75
CA TRP A 41 -9.34 -9.30 1.51
C TRP A 41 -9.92 -8.13 0.73
N LEU A 42 -9.03 -7.28 0.20
CA LEU A 42 -9.41 -6.11 -0.58
C LEU A 42 -8.80 -6.20 -1.97
N ASP A 43 -9.58 -5.84 -2.98
CA ASP A 43 -9.10 -5.68 -4.35
C ASP A 43 -8.40 -4.32 -4.46
N ILE A 44 -7.14 -4.32 -4.85
CA ILE A 44 -6.37 -3.09 -5.04
C ILE A 44 -6.14 -2.75 -6.52
N GLY A 45 -6.79 -3.50 -7.41
CA GLY A 45 -6.71 -3.27 -8.86
C GLY A 45 -5.71 -4.18 -9.55
N GLN A 46 -5.87 -4.31 -10.86
CA GLN A 46 -4.98 -5.08 -11.74
C GLN A 46 -4.78 -6.54 -11.32
N GLY A 47 -5.79 -7.14 -10.70
CA GLY A 47 -5.72 -8.52 -10.22
C GLY A 47 -4.92 -8.70 -8.96
N GLN A 48 -4.55 -7.62 -8.28
CA GLN A 48 -3.79 -7.67 -7.03
C GLN A 48 -4.72 -7.45 -5.85
N GLU A 49 -4.33 -7.99 -4.69
CA GLU A 49 -5.14 -7.92 -3.48
C GLU A 49 -4.32 -7.51 -2.28
N LEU A 50 -5.00 -6.96 -1.28
CA LEU A 50 -4.47 -6.70 0.04
C LEU A 50 -5.17 -7.66 1.00
N HIS A 51 -4.40 -8.51 1.66
CA HIS A 51 -4.90 -9.46 2.65
C HIS A 51 -4.61 -8.95 4.05
N VAL A 52 -5.64 -8.82 4.86
CA VAL A 52 -5.52 -8.33 6.24
C VAL A 52 -5.88 -9.48 7.18
N PHE A 53 -4.95 -9.84 8.07
CA PHE A 53 -5.11 -10.97 8.98
C PHE A 53 -5.00 -10.52 10.43
N HIS A 54 -5.82 -11.11 11.30
CA HIS A 54 -5.74 -10.86 12.73
C HIS A 54 -4.54 -11.57 13.35
N VAL A 55 -3.64 -10.80 13.95
CA VAL A 55 -2.50 -11.30 14.71
C VAL A 55 -2.42 -10.52 16.01
N GLU A 56 -2.82 -11.15 17.11
CA GLU A 56 -3.00 -10.48 18.42
C GLU A 56 -1.72 -9.83 18.93
N SER A 57 -0.58 -10.49 18.71
CA SER A 57 0.71 -10.00 19.19
C SER A 57 1.43 -9.08 18.20
N PHE A 58 0.76 -8.69 17.11
CA PHE A 58 1.42 -7.91 16.07
C PHE A 58 1.87 -6.55 16.60
N GLU A 59 3.10 -6.18 16.25
CA GLU A 59 3.66 -4.85 16.42
C GLU A 59 4.32 -4.43 15.10
N VAL A 60 4.10 -3.18 14.71
CA VAL A 60 4.68 -2.66 13.47
C VAL A 60 6.20 -2.57 13.60
N SER A 61 6.91 -2.71 12.49
CA SER A 61 8.36 -2.53 12.43
C SER A 61 8.74 -1.11 12.90
N PRO A 62 9.80 -0.96 13.72
CA PRO A 62 10.30 0.37 14.07
C PRO A 62 10.96 1.09 12.88
N PHE A 63 11.11 0.41 11.75
CA PHE A 63 11.77 0.95 10.56
C PHE A 63 10.77 1.38 9.48
N GLU A 64 9.48 1.54 9.80
CA GLU A 64 8.49 2.06 8.86
C GLU A 64 8.85 3.47 8.44
N GLY A 65 9.06 3.71 7.13
CA GLY A 65 9.45 5.01 6.64
C GLY A 65 9.99 4.97 5.22
N GLU A 66 10.37 6.13 4.72
CA GLU A 66 10.87 6.27 3.35
C GLU A 66 12.08 5.39 3.07
N PHE A 67 13.04 5.34 3.99
CA PHE A 67 14.28 4.59 3.81
C PHE A 67 14.28 3.28 4.61
N GLY A 68 13.13 2.88 5.08
CA GLY A 68 12.94 1.61 5.76
C GLY A 68 11.91 0.77 5.02
N ARG A 69 10.95 0.21 5.81
CA ARG A 69 9.87 -0.59 5.22
C ARG A 69 8.70 0.32 4.84
N HIS A 70 8.24 0.22 3.61
CA HIS A 70 6.98 0.82 3.16
C HIS A 70 6.48 0.07 1.93
N VAL A 71 5.24 0.32 1.57
CA VAL A 71 4.61 -0.19 0.36
C VAL A 71 4.24 0.99 -0.50
N ALA A 72 4.58 0.94 -1.80
CA ALA A 72 4.24 1.98 -2.74
C ALA A 72 3.07 1.53 -3.61
N VAL A 73 2.08 2.42 -3.79
CA VAL A 73 0.91 2.19 -4.63
C VAL A 73 0.78 3.32 -5.64
N PHE A 74 0.22 3.00 -6.80
CA PHE A 74 -0.06 4.00 -7.83
C PHE A 74 -1.42 4.64 -7.59
N TYR A 75 -1.52 5.94 -7.90
CA TYR A 75 -2.77 6.68 -7.79
C TYR A 75 -2.76 7.84 -8.80
N PRO A 76 -3.91 8.23 -9.36
CA PRO A 76 -3.96 9.37 -10.30
C PRO A 76 -3.54 10.67 -9.61
N ARG A 77 -2.54 11.35 -10.18
CA ARG A 77 -2.04 12.61 -9.61
C ARG A 77 -3.13 13.66 -9.42
N GLN A 78 -4.07 13.73 -10.38
CA GLN A 78 -5.16 14.70 -10.34
C GLN A 78 -6.07 14.48 -9.12
N ARG A 79 -6.00 13.32 -8.48
CA ARG A 79 -6.81 12.97 -7.32
C ARG A 79 -6.02 12.98 -6.01
N PHE A 80 -4.75 13.41 -6.04
CA PHE A 80 -3.90 13.44 -4.84
C PHE A 80 -4.48 14.36 -3.75
N ALA A 81 -4.94 15.55 -4.11
CA ALA A 81 -5.47 16.50 -3.12
C ALA A 81 -6.68 15.92 -2.38
N ALA A 82 -7.61 15.31 -3.12
CA ALA A 82 -8.77 14.67 -2.53
C ALA A 82 -8.39 13.45 -1.67
N LEU A 83 -7.42 12.66 -2.12
CA LEU A 83 -6.91 11.52 -1.35
C LEU A 83 -6.28 11.98 -0.04
N LYS A 84 -5.43 13.02 -0.10
CA LYS A 84 -4.78 13.57 1.10
C LYS A 84 -5.81 14.01 2.13
N GLN A 85 -6.90 14.64 1.69
CA GLN A 85 -7.95 15.07 2.61
C GLN A 85 -8.64 13.87 3.25
N ARG A 86 -8.95 12.83 2.48
CA ARG A 86 -9.56 11.61 3.05
C ARG A 86 -8.62 10.93 4.04
N LEU A 87 -7.32 10.89 3.72
CA LEU A 87 -6.32 10.32 4.62
C LEU A 87 -6.31 11.06 5.96
N ILE A 88 -6.29 12.38 5.92
CA ILE A 88 -6.34 13.21 7.13
C ILE A 88 -7.63 12.97 7.91
N ASP A 89 -8.76 12.96 7.22
CA ASP A 89 -10.07 12.73 7.85
C ASP A 89 -10.15 11.37 8.53
N GLU A 90 -9.47 10.36 7.98
CA GLU A 90 -9.42 9.02 8.56
C GLU A 90 -8.29 8.84 9.58
N GLY A 91 -7.57 9.90 9.93
CA GLY A 91 -6.58 9.90 10.99
C GLY A 91 -5.16 9.58 10.59
N ALA A 92 -4.87 9.49 9.29
CA ALA A 92 -3.52 9.24 8.82
C ALA A 92 -2.63 10.48 8.97
N ALA A 93 -1.33 10.25 9.17
CA ALA A 93 -0.32 11.30 9.16
C ALA A 93 0.32 11.35 7.77
N LEU A 94 0.32 12.53 7.13
CA LEU A 94 1.01 12.73 5.86
C LEU A 94 2.49 12.99 6.13
N ILE A 95 3.36 12.42 5.29
CA ILE A 95 4.80 12.51 5.42
C ILE A 95 5.37 12.97 4.08
N GLU A 96 6.09 14.09 4.07
CA GLU A 96 6.74 14.58 2.86
C GLU A 96 7.99 13.75 2.56
N PRO A 97 8.24 13.41 1.27
CA PRO A 97 9.47 12.73 0.89
C PRO A 97 10.69 13.57 1.18
N LEU A 98 11.75 12.93 1.67
CA LEU A 98 13.06 13.58 1.83
C LEU A 98 13.86 13.54 0.54
N ARG A 99 13.77 12.44 -0.22
CA ARG A 99 14.46 12.30 -1.49
C ARG A 99 13.62 12.94 -2.60
N ALA A 100 14.24 13.85 -3.37
CA ALA A 100 13.60 14.44 -4.54
C ALA A 100 13.38 13.38 -5.64
N SER A 101 12.31 13.54 -6.39
CA SER A 101 11.98 12.68 -7.53
C SER A 101 11.41 13.52 -8.67
N PRO A 102 11.50 13.04 -9.93
CA PRO A 102 10.96 13.77 -11.08
C PRO A 102 9.44 13.67 -11.22
N PHE A 103 8.77 12.99 -10.32
CA PHE A 103 7.32 12.81 -10.31
C PHE A 103 6.78 13.10 -8.92
N GLU A 104 5.49 13.40 -8.82
CA GLU A 104 4.86 13.64 -7.54
C GLU A 104 4.62 12.35 -6.80
N ARG A 105 4.87 12.38 -5.51
CA ARG A 105 4.64 11.30 -4.57
C ARG A 105 4.56 11.86 -3.17
N PHE A 106 3.95 11.10 -2.28
CA PHE A 106 3.93 11.41 -0.85
C PHE A 106 3.78 10.13 -0.06
N PHE A 107 4.04 10.20 1.24
CA PHE A 107 3.87 9.07 2.13
C PHE A 107 2.77 9.36 3.13
N PHE A 108 2.19 8.31 3.68
CA PHE A 108 1.32 8.44 4.84
C PHE A 108 1.57 7.27 5.80
N ARG A 109 1.30 7.54 7.09
CA ARG A 109 1.29 6.51 8.12
C ARG A 109 -0.16 6.24 8.47
N GLU A 110 -0.64 5.00 8.29
CA GLU A 110 -2.01 4.67 8.63
C GLU A 110 -2.18 4.56 10.14
N PRO A 111 -3.32 4.96 10.69
CA PRO A 111 -3.48 5.17 12.12
C PRO A 111 -3.73 3.92 12.95
N VAL A 112 -4.17 2.82 12.31
CA VAL A 112 -4.55 1.60 13.05
C VAL A 112 -3.33 0.83 13.52
N ASN A 113 -2.35 0.65 12.63
CA ASN A 113 -1.18 -0.19 12.87
C ASN A 113 0.13 0.60 12.84
N GLY A 114 0.20 1.69 12.09
CA GLY A 114 1.42 2.45 11.89
C GLY A 114 2.19 2.09 10.63
N TYR A 115 1.58 1.34 9.70
CA TYR A 115 2.21 1.06 8.41
C TYR A 115 2.39 2.32 7.59
N VAL A 116 3.57 2.44 6.96
CA VAL A 116 3.86 3.54 6.04
C VAL A 116 3.64 3.07 4.61
N PHE A 117 2.92 3.89 3.86
CA PHE A 117 2.65 3.70 2.43
C PHE A 117 3.16 4.90 1.67
N GLU A 118 3.64 4.64 0.46
CA GLU A 118 3.97 5.67 -0.52
C GLU A 118 2.89 5.70 -1.59
N VAL A 119 2.48 6.90 -2.00
CA VAL A 119 1.54 7.08 -3.12
C VAL A 119 2.31 7.74 -4.25
N ILE A 120 2.32 7.08 -5.40
CA ILE A 120 3.11 7.48 -6.57
C ILE A 120 2.18 7.83 -7.72
N ASP A 121 2.50 8.92 -8.43
CA ASP A 121 1.79 9.31 -9.65
C ASP A 121 1.81 8.16 -10.66
N GLN A 122 0.65 7.62 -10.97
CA GLN A 122 0.53 6.49 -11.90
C GLN A 122 0.88 6.86 -13.34
N ASP A 123 0.85 8.14 -13.68
CA ASP A 123 1.14 8.63 -15.04
C ASP A 123 2.57 9.15 -15.18
N ARG A 124 3.42 8.90 -14.18
CA ARG A 124 4.81 9.30 -14.21
C ARG A 124 5.55 8.67 -15.41
N GLU A 125 6.57 9.37 -15.91
CA GLU A 125 7.44 8.79 -16.91
C GLU A 125 8.24 7.62 -16.34
N ARG A 126 8.25 6.50 -17.08
CA ARG A 126 9.06 5.36 -16.69
C ARG A 126 10.54 5.66 -16.94
N ARG A 127 11.37 5.30 -15.96
CA ARG A 127 12.81 5.37 -16.14
C ARG A 127 13.22 4.31 -17.15
N PRO A 128 14.18 4.64 -18.07
CA PRO A 128 14.72 3.64 -18.96
C PRO A 128 15.35 2.49 -18.16
N ALA A 129 15.17 1.26 -18.65
CA ALA A 129 15.81 0.11 -18.01
C ALA A 129 17.33 0.24 -18.14
N VAL A 130 18.04 0.00 -17.04
CA VAL A 130 19.48 -0.14 -17.06
C VAL A 130 19.81 -1.50 -17.69
N GLN A 131 20.67 -1.51 -18.72
CA GLN A 131 21.01 -2.75 -19.39
C GLN A 131 21.83 -3.64 -18.45
N ASN A 132 21.31 -4.85 -18.22
CA ASN A 132 21.95 -5.85 -17.37
C ASN A 132 21.97 -7.18 -18.13
N PRO A 133 23.15 -7.75 -18.43
CA PRO A 133 23.22 -9.03 -19.16
C PRO A 133 22.43 -10.16 -18.50
N LEU A 134 22.28 -10.16 -17.18
CA LEU A 134 21.50 -11.17 -16.47
C LEU A 134 20.00 -10.99 -16.64
N ALA A 135 19.52 -9.78 -16.87
CA ALA A 135 18.09 -9.49 -17.03
C ALA A 135 17.52 -10.10 -18.31
N ILE A 136 18.35 -10.30 -19.35
CA ILE A 136 17.93 -10.89 -20.63
C ILE A 136 17.41 -12.31 -20.44
N HIS A 137 17.93 -13.02 -19.44
CA HIS A 137 17.54 -14.41 -19.17
C HIS A 137 16.27 -14.52 -18.33
N LEU A 138 15.81 -13.44 -17.73
CA LEU A 138 14.63 -13.43 -16.87
C LEU A 138 13.32 -13.20 -17.64
N ASP A 139 13.42 -12.67 -18.86
CA ASP A 139 12.25 -12.35 -19.70
C ASP A 139 11.82 -13.50 -20.61
N GLN A 140 12.39 -14.67 -20.45
CA GLN A 140 12.12 -15.83 -21.30
C GLN A 140 11.32 -16.91 -20.58
#